data_41b7e4c4919b63b3aef7b66f1c368cd4
#
_entry.id   41b7e4c4919b63b3aef7b66f1c368cd4
#
_cell.length_a   1.000
_cell.length_b   1.000
_cell.length_c   1.000
_cell.angle_alpha   90.00
_cell.angle_beta   90.00
_cell.angle_gamma   90.00
#
_symmetry.space_group_name_H-M   'P 1'
#
loop_
_entity.id
_entity.type
_entity.pdbx_description
1 polymer ?
#
loop_
_entity_poly.entity_id
_entity_poly.type
_entity_poly.pdbx_seq_one_letter_code
_entity_poly.pdbx_strand_id
1 'polypeptide(L)'
;GSGIPQTIAAINTENEERRGYYLSIRLALGKFLLTVLSLFSGASVGREGPTVQIGASIMQSLGRLTRFSRVETKRGLILAGGAAGVAAAFNTPLAGIVFAIEEMSRNYESRTSGTVLTSVIVAGIVSIWWLGDYTYFGTTSAILNGSSAWIPVIVCGVVGGVLGGIFSQLLIFISRGIPGKMGAFAKTNPIIFAAFCGFLLAVIGALSGSSTYGT
;
A
#
# COMPACT_ATOMS: atom_id res chain seq x y z
N GLY A 1 1.69 11.58 -1.34
CA GLY A 1 1.01 10.48 -2.03
C GLY A 1 1.03 9.20 -1.21
N SER A 2 0.23 8.18 -1.60
CA SER A 2 0.11 6.94 -0.83
C SER A 2 1.42 6.16 -0.76
N GLY A 3 2.19 6.12 -1.82
CA GLY A 3 3.47 5.41 -1.90
C GLY A 3 3.55 4.44 -3.09
N ILE A 4 2.47 3.72 -3.37
CA ILE A 4 2.42 2.75 -4.48
C ILE A 4 2.62 3.43 -5.85
N PRO A 5 1.88 4.49 -6.23
CA PRO A 5 2.08 5.16 -7.51
C PRO A 5 3.49 5.75 -7.67
N GLN A 6 4.08 6.26 -6.59
CA GLN A 6 5.45 6.78 -6.59
C GLN A 6 6.48 5.66 -6.84
N THR A 7 6.25 4.49 -6.25
CA THR A 7 7.11 3.33 -6.45
C THR A 7 7.01 2.81 -7.89
N ILE A 8 5.80 2.73 -8.45
CA ILE A 8 5.57 2.35 -9.86
C ILE A 8 6.24 3.36 -10.80
N ALA A 9 6.09 4.68 -10.54
CA ALA A 9 6.76 5.72 -11.31
C ALA A 9 8.28 5.59 -11.27
N ALA A 10 8.85 5.23 -10.12
CA ALA A 10 10.29 5.01 -9.97
C ALA A 10 10.79 3.78 -10.73
N ILE A 11 10.02 2.69 -10.78
CA ILE A 11 10.35 1.49 -11.56
C ILE A 11 10.40 1.83 -13.06
N ASN A 12 9.45 2.62 -13.54
CA ASN A 12 9.33 2.99 -14.95
C ASN A 12 10.27 4.14 -15.38
N THR A 13 10.96 4.77 -14.45
CA THR A 13 11.89 5.87 -14.73
C THR A 13 13.30 5.35 -14.95
N GLU A 14 13.95 5.74 -16.05
CA GLU A 14 15.35 5.40 -16.34
C GLU A 14 16.34 6.33 -15.65
N ASN A 15 15.98 7.58 -15.45
CA ASN A 15 16.81 8.60 -14.86
C ASN A 15 16.94 8.41 -13.33
N GLU A 16 18.17 8.20 -12.86
CA GLU A 16 18.46 7.96 -11.45
C GLU A 16 18.18 9.17 -10.54
N GLU A 17 18.34 10.38 -11.03
CA GLU A 17 18.00 11.57 -10.24
C GLU A 17 16.50 11.65 -10.01
N ARG A 18 15.69 11.47 -11.05
CA ARG A 18 14.23 11.42 -10.95
C ARG A 18 13.76 10.28 -10.03
N ARG A 19 14.42 9.13 -10.08
CA ARG A 19 14.16 8.01 -9.18
C ARG A 19 14.37 8.42 -7.72
N GLY A 20 15.40 9.22 -7.45
CA GLY A 20 15.70 9.77 -6.12
C GLY A 20 14.61 10.68 -5.54
N TYR A 21 13.81 11.36 -6.38
CA TYR A 21 12.65 12.14 -5.93
C TYR A 21 11.50 11.27 -5.42
N TYR A 22 11.37 10.04 -5.92
CA TYR A 22 10.33 9.10 -5.49
C TYR A 22 10.78 8.17 -4.39
N LEU A 23 12.08 7.78 -4.40
CA LEU A 23 12.64 6.76 -3.53
C LEU A 23 13.99 7.24 -2.97
N SER A 24 14.01 7.53 -1.68
CA SER A 24 15.24 7.85 -0.92
C SER A 24 15.06 7.51 0.56
N ILE A 25 16.16 7.34 1.28
CA ILE A 25 16.12 7.09 2.73
C ILE A 25 15.44 8.24 3.48
N ARG A 26 15.65 9.49 3.05
CA ARG A 26 14.98 10.65 3.67
C ARG A 26 13.47 10.56 3.51
N LEU A 27 12.99 10.17 2.32
CA LEU A 27 11.57 9.96 2.07
C LEU A 27 11.03 8.79 2.89
N ALA A 28 11.77 7.69 2.99
CA ALA A 28 11.38 6.54 3.80
C ALA A 28 11.20 6.93 5.27
N LEU A 29 12.18 7.63 5.85
CA LEU A 29 12.10 8.11 7.24
C LEU A 29 10.95 9.10 7.45
N GLY A 30 10.81 10.09 6.55
CA GLY A 30 9.71 11.05 6.61
C GLY A 30 8.35 10.38 6.49
N LYS A 31 8.22 9.42 5.57
CA LYS A 31 7.02 8.63 5.38
C LYS A 31 6.69 7.80 6.63
N PHE A 32 7.67 7.13 7.20
CA PHE A 32 7.52 6.36 8.44
C PHE A 32 7.00 7.25 9.57
N LEU A 33 7.69 8.36 9.86
CA LEU A 33 7.31 9.26 10.94
C LEU A 33 5.92 9.86 10.75
N LEU A 34 5.61 10.34 9.54
CA LEU A 34 4.29 10.91 9.24
C LEU A 34 3.18 9.88 9.32
N THR A 35 3.43 8.63 8.88
CA THR A 35 2.43 7.55 9.00
C THR A 35 2.18 7.20 10.45
N VAL A 36 3.25 7.06 11.25
CA VAL A 36 3.13 6.79 12.69
C VAL A 36 2.36 7.91 13.39
N LEU A 37 2.73 9.18 13.16
CA LEU A 37 2.02 10.33 13.73
C LEU A 37 0.55 10.38 13.32
N SER A 38 0.25 10.08 12.04
CA SER A 38 -1.13 10.04 11.55
C SER A 38 -1.95 8.94 12.24
N LEU A 39 -1.39 7.75 12.40
CA LEU A 39 -2.06 6.65 13.11
C LEU A 39 -2.28 7.00 14.58
N PHE A 40 -1.28 7.56 15.26
CA PHE A 40 -1.42 8.01 16.66
C PHE A 40 -2.47 9.12 16.81
N SER A 41 -2.65 9.97 15.81
CA SER A 41 -3.70 11.00 15.84
C SER A 41 -5.11 10.47 15.55
N GLY A 42 -5.27 9.16 15.31
CA GLY A 42 -6.56 8.54 14.98
C GLY A 42 -7.00 8.80 13.54
N ALA A 43 -6.09 9.23 12.64
CA ALA A 43 -6.44 9.43 11.25
C ALA A 43 -6.65 8.08 10.55
N SER A 44 -7.73 7.99 9.74
CA SER A 44 -8.00 6.82 8.90
C SER A 44 -7.06 6.82 7.68
N VAL A 45 -5.84 6.34 7.89
CA VAL A 45 -4.80 6.25 6.85
C VAL A 45 -4.27 4.82 6.76
N GLY A 46 -4.16 4.30 5.53
CA GLY A 46 -3.57 2.99 5.28
C GLY A 46 -2.05 3.00 5.50
N ARG A 47 -1.54 1.89 6.00
CA ARG A 47 -0.10 1.66 6.19
C ARG A 47 0.56 0.97 4.99
N GLU A 48 -0.22 0.41 4.08
CA GLU A 48 0.25 -0.44 2.98
C GLU A 48 1.07 0.35 1.96
N GLY A 49 0.56 1.49 1.49
CA GLY A 49 1.28 2.36 0.57
C GLY A 49 2.61 2.88 1.13
N PRO A 50 2.62 3.40 2.37
CA PRO A 50 3.86 3.76 3.05
C PRO A 50 4.87 2.62 3.15
N THR A 51 4.48 1.40 3.52
CA THR A 51 5.41 0.26 3.65
C THR A 51 6.00 -0.16 2.30
N VAL A 52 5.21 -0.15 1.23
CA VAL A 52 5.70 -0.38 -0.15
C VAL A 52 6.78 0.64 -0.52
N GLN A 53 6.53 1.92 -0.29
CA GLN A 53 7.50 2.97 -0.63
C GLN A 53 8.75 2.93 0.25
N ILE A 54 8.61 2.60 1.53
CA ILE A 54 9.74 2.43 2.46
C ILE A 54 10.62 1.27 2.01
N GLY A 55 10.04 0.10 1.78
CA GLY A 55 10.76 -1.08 1.30
C GLY A 55 11.48 -0.82 -0.03
N ALA A 56 10.79 -0.21 -0.99
CA ALA A 56 11.36 0.18 -2.27
C ALA A 56 12.51 1.20 -2.12
N SER A 57 12.37 2.17 -1.21
CA SER A 57 13.41 3.19 -0.94
C SER A 57 14.67 2.59 -0.31
N ILE A 58 14.51 1.62 0.60
CA ILE A 58 15.63 0.88 1.21
C ILE A 58 16.39 0.12 0.12
N MET A 59 15.67 -0.66 -0.70
CA MET A 59 16.30 -1.45 -1.77
C MET A 59 16.92 -0.59 -2.86
N GLN A 60 16.33 0.55 -3.21
CA GLN A 60 16.93 1.53 -4.12
C GLN A 60 18.24 2.09 -3.55
N SER A 61 18.27 2.40 -2.27
CA SER A 61 19.46 2.95 -1.60
C SER A 61 20.56 1.91 -1.50
N LEU A 62 20.20 0.65 -1.22
CA LEU A 62 21.12 -0.48 -1.23
C LEU A 62 21.70 -0.69 -2.64
N GLY A 63 20.86 -0.63 -3.67
CA GLY A 63 21.28 -0.74 -5.08
C GLY A 63 22.26 0.36 -5.51
N ARG A 64 22.16 1.57 -4.93
CA ARG A 64 23.12 2.65 -5.14
C ARG A 64 24.46 2.37 -4.43
N LEU A 65 24.39 1.88 -3.20
CA LEU A 65 25.59 1.58 -2.41
C LEU A 65 26.42 0.46 -3.04
N THR A 66 25.79 -0.55 -3.57
CA THR A 66 26.43 -1.71 -4.22
C THR A 66 26.85 -1.44 -5.66
N ARG A 67 26.59 -0.25 -6.21
CA ARG A 67 26.99 0.19 -7.55
C ARG A 67 26.58 -0.78 -8.68
N PHE A 68 25.43 -1.41 -8.58
CA PHE A 68 24.91 -2.21 -9.69
C PHE A 68 24.78 -1.36 -10.96
N SER A 69 25.43 -1.79 -12.03
CA SER A 69 25.47 -1.03 -13.29
C SER A 69 24.24 -1.29 -14.19
N ARG A 70 23.56 -2.42 -14.03
CA ARG A 70 22.43 -2.79 -14.88
C ARG A 70 21.11 -2.16 -14.40
N VAL A 71 20.41 -1.50 -15.30
CA VAL A 71 19.13 -0.86 -15.02
C VAL A 71 18.06 -1.87 -14.58
N GLU A 72 18.04 -3.05 -15.21
CA GLU A 72 17.12 -4.14 -14.86
C GLU A 72 17.31 -4.61 -13.42
N THR A 73 18.56 -4.75 -12.96
CA THR A 73 18.85 -5.13 -11.57
C THR A 73 18.32 -4.11 -10.59
N LYS A 74 18.47 -2.80 -10.90
CA LYS A 74 17.94 -1.72 -10.05
C LYS A 74 16.43 -1.71 -10.00
N ARG A 75 15.75 -1.94 -11.13
CA ARG A 75 14.30 -2.08 -11.19
C ARG A 75 13.83 -3.28 -10.37
N GLY A 76 14.52 -4.42 -10.53
CA GLY A 76 14.25 -5.63 -9.75
C GLY A 76 14.39 -5.45 -8.24
N LEU A 77 15.39 -4.68 -7.79
CA LEU A 77 15.56 -4.36 -6.36
C LEU A 77 14.41 -3.49 -5.83
N ILE A 78 13.98 -2.46 -6.58
CA ILE A 78 12.83 -1.63 -6.19
C ILE A 78 11.56 -2.47 -6.09
N LEU A 79 11.32 -3.33 -7.09
CA LEU A 79 10.19 -4.25 -7.13
C LEU A 79 10.20 -5.19 -5.92
N ALA A 80 11.36 -5.80 -5.63
CA ALA A 80 11.56 -6.68 -4.50
C ALA A 80 11.32 -5.99 -3.16
N GLY A 81 11.79 -4.74 -3.00
CA GLY A 81 11.52 -3.94 -1.81
C GLY A 81 10.05 -3.60 -1.61
N GLY A 82 9.35 -3.25 -2.69
CA GLY A 82 7.92 -3.00 -2.64
C GLY A 82 7.10 -4.25 -2.29
N ALA A 83 7.43 -5.39 -2.92
CA ALA A 83 6.81 -6.68 -2.62
C ALA A 83 7.03 -7.11 -1.16
N ALA A 84 8.27 -6.97 -0.66
CA ALA A 84 8.61 -7.22 0.73
C ALA A 84 7.83 -6.31 1.70
N GLY A 85 7.60 -5.04 1.30
CA GLY A 85 6.75 -4.11 2.06
C GLY A 85 5.31 -4.60 2.20
N VAL A 86 4.71 -5.14 1.13
CA VAL A 86 3.37 -5.75 1.20
C VAL A 86 3.37 -7.00 2.07
N ALA A 87 4.35 -7.89 1.86
CA ALA A 87 4.46 -9.11 2.64
C ALA A 87 4.56 -8.84 4.15
N ALA A 88 5.37 -7.85 4.54
CA ALA A 88 5.51 -7.45 5.94
C ALA A 88 4.26 -6.76 6.50
N ALA A 89 3.57 -5.94 5.69
CA ALA A 89 2.39 -5.21 6.13
C ALA A 89 1.21 -6.13 6.48
N PHE A 90 1.04 -7.21 5.71
CA PHE A 90 -0.11 -8.13 5.85
C PHE A 90 0.25 -9.49 6.43
N ASN A 91 1.52 -9.76 6.72
CA ASN A 91 2.04 -11.08 7.08
C ASN A 91 1.68 -12.15 6.02
N THR A 92 1.71 -11.78 4.75
CA THR A 92 1.29 -12.61 3.63
C THR A 92 2.34 -12.62 2.51
N PRO A 93 3.36 -13.46 2.58
CA PRO A 93 4.42 -13.51 1.56
C PRO A 93 3.90 -13.73 0.13
N LEU A 94 2.94 -14.64 -0.03
CA LEU A 94 2.36 -14.93 -1.34
C LEU A 94 1.66 -13.71 -1.95
N ALA A 95 0.89 -12.96 -1.16
CA ALA A 95 0.24 -11.74 -1.63
C ALA A 95 1.26 -10.67 -2.05
N GLY A 96 2.41 -10.58 -1.39
CA GLY A 96 3.51 -9.69 -1.81
C GLY A 96 4.06 -10.03 -3.19
N ILE A 97 4.18 -11.31 -3.52
CA ILE A 97 4.62 -11.78 -4.84
C ILE A 97 3.57 -11.43 -5.90
N VAL A 98 2.30 -11.76 -5.66
CA VAL A 98 1.19 -11.48 -6.58
C VAL A 98 1.07 -9.99 -6.83
N PHE A 99 1.15 -9.16 -5.79
CA PHE A 99 1.14 -7.71 -5.90
C PHE A 99 2.29 -7.16 -6.76
N ALA A 100 3.49 -7.74 -6.62
CA ALA A 100 4.63 -7.34 -7.44
C ALA A 100 4.40 -7.63 -8.92
N ILE A 101 3.78 -8.76 -9.24
CA ILE A 101 3.48 -9.18 -10.61
C ILE A 101 2.36 -8.36 -11.22
N GLU A 102 1.24 -8.21 -10.52
CA GLU A 102 0.02 -7.60 -11.07
C GLU A 102 0.07 -6.07 -11.07
N GLU A 103 0.50 -5.47 -9.96
CA GLU A 103 0.38 -4.03 -9.78
C GLU A 103 1.67 -3.29 -10.11
N MET A 104 2.83 -3.82 -9.73
CA MET A 104 4.07 -3.07 -9.82
C MET A 104 4.85 -3.33 -11.11
N SER A 105 4.73 -4.49 -11.73
CA SER A 105 5.50 -4.86 -12.92
C SER A 105 4.62 -5.37 -14.03
N ARG A 106 4.51 -4.58 -15.10
CA ARG A 106 3.84 -5.02 -16.33
C ARG A 106 4.61 -6.10 -17.09
N ASN A 107 5.92 -6.22 -16.85
CA ASN A 107 6.81 -7.20 -17.47
C ASN A 107 7.59 -7.91 -16.37
N TYR A 108 7.08 -9.06 -15.95
CA TYR A 108 7.75 -9.90 -14.97
C TYR A 108 8.86 -10.71 -15.64
N GLU A 109 10.08 -10.22 -15.53
CA GLU A 109 11.24 -10.94 -16.08
C GLU A 109 11.67 -12.07 -15.13
N SER A 110 11.99 -13.23 -15.70
CA SER A 110 12.46 -14.41 -14.95
C SER A 110 13.70 -14.14 -14.09
N ARG A 111 14.54 -13.18 -14.49
CA ARG A 111 15.73 -12.76 -13.73
C ARG A 111 15.40 -12.03 -12.43
N THR A 112 14.27 -11.36 -12.37
CA THR A 112 13.85 -10.56 -11.21
C THR A 112 13.09 -11.40 -10.20
N SER A 113 12.50 -12.53 -10.64
CA SER A 113 11.67 -13.41 -9.80
C SER A 113 12.40 -13.93 -8.57
N GLY A 114 13.65 -14.39 -8.72
CA GLY A 114 14.44 -14.89 -7.59
C GLY A 114 14.67 -13.84 -6.51
N THR A 115 15.00 -12.60 -6.90
CA THR A 115 15.23 -11.51 -5.96
C THR A 115 13.93 -11.11 -5.24
N VAL A 116 12.81 -11.04 -5.96
CA VAL A 116 11.50 -10.75 -5.38
C VAL A 116 11.11 -11.85 -4.38
N LEU A 117 11.19 -13.11 -4.80
CA LEU A 117 10.85 -14.25 -3.95
C LEU A 117 11.67 -14.27 -2.67
N THR A 118 13.00 -14.15 -2.78
CA THR A 118 13.90 -14.12 -1.62
C THR A 118 13.57 -12.96 -0.67
N SER A 119 13.37 -11.76 -1.22
CA SER A 119 13.05 -10.57 -0.40
C SER A 119 11.72 -10.72 0.34
N VAL A 120 10.72 -11.28 -0.31
CA VAL A 120 9.40 -11.51 0.27
C VAL A 120 9.45 -12.57 1.37
N ILE A 121 10.17 -13.68 1.14
CA ILE A 121 10.34 -14.74 2.13
C ILE A 121 11.07 -14.20 3.37
N VAL A 122 12.19 -13.49 3.17
CA VAL A 122 12.95 -12.90 4.29
C VAL A 122 12.08 -11.89 5.06
N ALA A 123 11.33 -11.03 4.36
CA ALA A 123 10.43 -10.07 5.00
C ALA A 123 9.33 -10.78 5.82
N GLY A 124 8.76 -11.86 5.29
CA GLY A 124 7.77 -12.67 6.00
C GLY A 124 8.36 -13.34 7.27
N ILE A 125 9.53 -13.94 7.16
CA ILE A 125 10.22 -14.56 8.32
C ILE A 125 10.50 -13.51 9.39
N VAL A 126 11.04 -12.34 9.03
CA VAL A 126 11.34 -11.26 9.97
C VAL A 126 10.06 -10.71 10.61
N SER A 127 8.98 -10.59 9.83
CA SER A 127 7.67 -10.15 10.33
C SER A 127 7.14 -11.12 11.38
N ILE A 128 7.14 -12.41 11.10
CA ILE A 128 6.70 -13.46 12.04
C ILE A 128 7.59 -13.49 13.28
N TRP A 129 8.90 -13.37 13.10
CA TRP A 129 9.84 -13.40 14.23
C TRP A 129 9.64 -12.22 15.19
N TRP A 130 9.29 -11.04 14.66
CA TRP A 130 9.15 -9.83 15.47
C TRP A 130 7.73 -9.63 16.03
N LEU A 131 6.70 -9.91 15.23
CA LEU A 131 5.30 -9.65 15.54
C LEU A 131 4.53 -10.91 15.95
N GLY A 132 5.12 -12.09 15.78
CA GLY A 132 4.45 -13.36 15.92
C GLY A 132 3.63 -13.74 14.70
N ASP A 133 3.04 -14.92 14.76
CA ASP A 133 2.11 -15.39 13.72
C ASP A 133 0.72 -14.78 13.97
N TYR A 134 0.44 -13.68 13.27
CA TYR A 134 -0.85 -13.00 13.34
C TYR A 134 -1.55 -13.01 11.99
N THR A 135 -2.86 -13.14 12.02
CA THR A 135 -3.72 -13.00 10.85
C THR A 135 -4.30 -11.60 10.80
N TYR A 136 -3.89 -10.81 9.80
CA TYR A 136 -4.29 -9.41 9.67
C TYR A 136 -5.80 -9.22 9.58
N PHE A 137 -6.48 -10.09 8.83
CA PHE A 137 -7.93 -10.06 8.64
C PHE A 137 -8.71 -10.96 9.61
N GLY A 138 -8.05 -11.49 10.62
CA GLY A 138 -8.64 -12.44 11.54
C GLY A 138 -8.78 -13.84 10.97
N THR A 139 -9.46 -14.71 11.71
CA THR A 139 -9.74 -16.10 11.32
C THR A 139 -11.24 -16.32 11.26
N THR A 140 -11.70 -17.16 10.33
CA THR A 140 -13.09 -17.59 10.27
C THR A 140 -13.17 -19.11 10.37
N SER A 141 -14.15 -19.60 11.11
CA SER A 141 -14.51 -21.02 11.17
C SER A 141 -15.62 -21.40 10.18
N ALA A 142 -16.07 -20.45 9.35
CA ALA A 142 -17.11 -20.70 8.36
C ALA A 142 -16.63 -21.72 7.32
N ILE A 143 -17.37 -22.80 7.17
CA ILE A 143 -17.13 -23.86 6.19
C ILE A 143 -18.21 -23.80 5.13
N LEU A 144 -17.81 -23.72 3.86
CA LEU A 144 -18.72 -23.82 2.74
C LEU A 144 -19.05 -25.29 2.49
N ASN A 145 -20.24 -25.72 2.87
CA ASN A 145 -20.71 -27.12 2.70
C ASN A 145 -21.64 -27.23 1.50
N GLY A 146 -21.33 -28.16 0.61
CA GLY A 146 -22.22 -28.56 -0.49
C GLY A 146 -22.13 -27.69 -1.76
N SER A 147 -22.89 -28.11 -2.78
CA SER A 147 -22.93 -27.47 -4.11
C SER A 147 -23.57 -26.09 -4.11
N SER A 148 -24.43 -25.78 -3.14
CA SER A 148 -25.08 -24.47 -2.98
C SER A 148 -24.08 -23.37 -2.47
N ALA A 149 -22.93 -23.76 -2.00
CA ALA A 149 -21.88 -22.84 -1.53
C ALA A 149 -21.35 -21.90 -2.64
N TRP A 150 -21.48 -22.27 -3.90
CA TRP A 150 -21.05 -21.44 -5.03
C TRP A 150 -21.94 -20.22 -5.27
N ILE A 151 -23.21 -20.26 -4.88
CA ILE A 151 -24.14 -19.14 -5.05
C ILE A 151 -23.67 -17.90 -4.26
N PRO A 152 -23.38 -18.00 -2.94
CA PRO A 152 -22.80 -16.88 -2.20
C PRO A 152 -21.51 -16.35 -2.80
N VAL A 153 -20.60 -17.21 -3.30
CA VAL A 153 -19.34 -16.80 -3.91
C VAL A 153 -19.59 -15.92 -5.14
N ILE A 154 -20.49 -16.36 -6.04
CA ILE A 154 -20.83 -15.59 -7.24
C ILE A 154 -21.48 -14.26 -6.85
N VAL A 155 -22.44 -14.27 -5.93
CA VAL A 155 -23.12 -13.06 -5.46
C VAL A 155 -22.13 -12.07 -4.83
N CYS A 156 -21.27 -12.56 -3.94
CA CYS A 156 -20.23 -11.72 -3.34
C CYS A 156 -19.25 -11.17 -4.39
N GLY A 157 -18.90 -11.97 -5.39
CA GLY A 157 -18.02 -11.53 -6.49
C GLY A 157 -18.67 -10.41 -7.31
N VAL A 158 -19.93 -10.56 -7.70
CA VAL A 158 -20.65 -9.52 -8.47
C VAL A 158 -20.87 -8.26 -7.64
N VAL A 159 -21.39 -8.41 -6.42
CA VAL A 159 -21.63 -7.27 -5.52
C VAL A 159 -20.33 -6.55 -5.17
N GLY A 160 -19.27 -7.30 -4.82
CA GLY A 160 -17.96 -6.76 -4.53
C GLY A 160 -17.34 -6.04 -5.74
N GLY A 161 -17.48 -6.60 -6.93
CA GLY A 161 -17.01 -5.97 -8.18
C GLY A 161 -17.74 -4.66 -8.48
N VAL A 162 -19.06 -4.61 -8.34
CA VAL A 162 -19.84 -3.38 -8.54
C VAL A 162 -19.49 -2.31 -7.49
N LEU A 163 -19.46 -2.69 -6.21
CA LEU A 163 -19.12 -1.77 -5.13
C LEU A 163 -17.67 -1.26 -5.25
N GLY A 164 -16.73 -2.14 -5.60
CA GLY A 164 -15.33 -1.78 -5.85
C GLY A 164 -15.19 -0.83 -7.03
N GLY A 165 -15.94 -1.04 -8.11
CA GLY A 165 -15.97 -0.14 -9.26
C GLY A 165 -16.51 1.26 -8.91
N ILE A 166 -17.60 1.33 -8.16
CA ILE A 166 -18.18 2.59 -7.67
C ILE A 166 -17.18 3.31 -6.76
N PHE A 167 -16.57 2.59 -5.82
CA PHE A 167 -15.56 3.15 -4.91
C PHE A 167 -14.35 3.69 -5.66
N SER A 168 -13.84 2.94 -6.65
CA SER A 168 -12.73 3.38 -7.49
C SER A 168 -13.05 4.67 -8.26
N GLN A 169 -14.25 4.76 -8.85
CA GLN A 169 -14.69 5.99 -9.53
C GLN A 169 -14.81 7.18 -8.57
N LEU A 170 -15.32 6.95 -7.35
CA LEU A 170 -15.42 7.97 -6.31
C LEU A 170 -14.03 8.48 -5.90
N LEU A 171 -13.06 7.58 -5.71
CA LEU A 171 -11.68 7.97 -5.42
C LEU A 171 -11.05 8.78 -6.54
N ILE A 172 -11.25 8.39 -7.80
CA ILE A 172 -10.75 9.13 -8.95
C ILE A 172 -11.39 10.52 -9.02
N PHE A 173 -12.70 10.61 -8.79
CA PHE A 173 -13.42 11.88 -8.75
C PHE A 173 -12.87 12.82 -7.68
N ILE A 174 -12.70 12.34 -6.46
CA ILE A 174 -12.14 13.12 -5.34
C ILE A 174 -10.68 13.52 -5.62
N SER A 175 -9.86 12.62 -6.17
CA SER A 175 -8.44 12.89 -6.45
C SER A 175 -8.21 13.89 -7.57
N ARG A 176 -9.13 13.99 -8.54
CA ARG A 176 -9.11 15.02 -9.59
C ARG A 176 -9.46 16.42 -9.07
N GLY A 177 -9.97 16.48 -7.86
CA GLY A 177 -10.39 17.69 -7.15
C GLY A 177 -11.89 17.81 -7.08
N ILE A 178 -12.40 18.07 -5.88
CA ILE A 178 -13.81 18.26 -5.61
C ILE A 178 -14.27 19.54 -6.35
N PRO A 179 -15.32 19.50 -7.18
CA PRO A 179 -15.81 20.67 -7.88
C PRO A 179 -16.51 21.65 -6.93
N GLY A 180 -16.60 22.91 -7.36
CA GLY A 180 -17.36 23.95 -6.65
C GLY A 180 -16.64 24.56 -5.44
N LYS A 181 -17.42 25.21 -4.59
CA LYS A 181 -16.94 25.99 -3.43
C LYS A 181 -16.17 25.14 -2.41
N MET A 182 -16.57 23.88 -2.23
CA MET A 182 -15.91 22.94 -1.31
C MET A 182 -14.50 22.57 -1.76
N GLY A 183 -14.31 22.34 -3.06
CA GLY A 183 -12.99 22.06 -3.60
C GLY A 183 -12.06 23.28 -3.60
N ALA A 184 -12.61 24.47 -3.84
CA ALA A 184 -11.87 25.72 -3.69
C ALA A 184 -11.43 25.92 -2.23
N PHE A 185 -12.31 25.71 -1.28
CA PHE A 185 -12.01 25.81 0.15
C PHE A 185 -10.93 24.80 0.58
N ALA A 186 -11.03 23.53 0.14
CA ALA A 186 -10.05 22.50 0.44
C ALA A 186 -8.64 22.84 -0.10
N LYS A 187 -8.55 23.48 -1.27
CA LYS A 187 -7.29 23.94 -1.86
C LYS A 187 -6.72 25.16 -1.14
N THR A 188 -7.56 26.10 -0.74
CA THR A 188 -7.14 27.34 -0.10
C THR A 188 -6.78 27.13 1.37
N ASN A 189 -7.49 26.25 2.07
CA ASN A 189 -7.33 25.98 3.51
C ASN A 189 -7.19 24.48 3.81
N PRO A 190 -6.11 23.82 3.34
CA PRO A 190 -5.98 22.36 3.44
C PRO A 190 -5.93 21.86 4.90
N ILE A 191 -5.36 22.65 5.82
CA ILE A 191 -5.29 22.28 7.24
C ILE A 191 -6.68 22.31 7.88
N ILE A 192 -7.48 23.34 7.62
CA ILE A 192 -8.83 23.47 8.17
C ILE A 192 -9.73 22.38 7.58
N PHE A 193 -9.59 22.10 6.29
CA PHE A 193 -10.32 21.01 5.64
C PHE A 193 -9.97 19.64 6.23
N ALA A 194 -8.69 19.37 6.47
CA ALA A 194 -8.24 18.15 7.11
C ALA A 194 -8.77 18.04 8.56
N ALA A 195 -8.74 19.12 9.33
CA ALA A 195 -9.30 19.15 10.68
C ALA A 195 -10.81 18.87 10.70
N PHE A 196 -11.55 19.43 9.74
CA PHE A 196 -12.98 19.16 9.58
C PHE A 196 -13.25 17.69 9.25
N CYS A 197 -12.50 17.10 8.34
CA CYS A 197 -12.60 15.67 8.02
C CYS A 197 -12.28 14.79 9.24
N GLY A 198 -11.23 15.13 9.99
CA GLY A 198 -10.90 14.44 11.24
C GLY A 198 -11.98 14.54 12.31
N PHE A 199 -12.59 15.71 12.45
CA PHE A 199 -13.73 15.92 13.34
C PHE A 199 -14.94 15.06 12.96
N LEU A 200 -15.29 15.01 11.68
CA LEU A 200 -16.37 14.14 11.19
C LEU A 200 -16.07 12.66 11.46
N LEU A 201 -14.83 12.22 11.23
CA LEU A 201 -14.40 10.86 11.54
C LEU A 201 -14.55 10.54 13.03
N ALA A 202 -14.14 11.44 13.91
CA ALA A 202 -14.27 11.29 15.34
C ALA A 202 -15.76 11.20 15.80
N VAL A 203 -16.63 12.02 15.21
CA VAL A 203 -18.08 11.97 15.47
C VAL A 203 -18.67 10.62 15.02
N ILE A 204 -18.32 10.14 13.82
CA ILE A 204 -18.79 8.86 13.32
C ILE A 204 -18.27 7.72 14.24
N GLY A 205 -17.01 7.75 14.64
CA GLY A 205 -16.43 6.78 15.57
C GLY A 205 -17.14 6.76 16.90
N ALA A 206 -17.45 7.94 17.48
CA ALA A 206 -18.18 8.06 18.72
C ALA A 206 -19.62 7.54 18.62
N LEU A 207 -20.32 7.83 17.51
CA LEU A 207 -21.70 7.38 17.30
C LEU A 207 -21.78 5.87 17.00
N SER A 208 -20.79 5.30 16.31
CA SER A 208 -20.76 3.87 16.00
C SER A 208 -20.29 3.00 17.16
N GLY A 209 -19.73 3.58 18.21
CA GLY A 209 -19.13 2.85 19.33
C GLY A 209 -17.89 2.03 18.94
N SER A 210 -17.37 2.24 17.73
CA SER A 210 -16.20 1.56 17.20
C SER A 210 -14.94 2.41 17.40
N SER A 211 -13.92 1.82 18.01
CA SER A 211 -12.60 2.47 18.17
C SER A 211 -11.63 2.17 17.04
N THR A 212 -12.05 1.39 16.05
CA THR A 212 -11.16 0.94 14.95
C THR A 212 -10.90 2.00 13.89
N TYR A 213 -11.72 3.06 13.82
CA TYR A 213 -11.57 4.20 12.88
C TYR A 213 -11.22 3.81 11.44
N GLY A 214 -11.64 2.62 10.99
CA GLY A 214 -11.38 2.08 9.67
C GLY A 214 -10.01 1.38 9.52
N THR A 215 -9.40 0.99 10.62
CA THR A 215 -8.19 0.14 10.62
C THR A 215 -8.56 -1.31 10.87
#